data_2c1eef19840ce1f90dbacce179f944a5
#
_entry.id   2c1eef19840ce1f90dbacce179f944a5
#
_cell.length_a   1.000
_cell.length_b   1.000
_cell.length_c   1.000
_cell.angle_alpha   90.00
_cell.angle_beta   90.00
_cell.angle_gamma   90.00
#
_symmetry.space_group_name_H-M   'P 1'
#
loop_
_entity.id
_entity.type
_entity.pdbx_description
1 polymer ?
#
loop_
_entity_poly.entity_id
_entity_poly.type
_entity_poly.pdbx_seq_one_letter_code
_entity_poly.pdbx_strand_id
1 'polypeptide(L)'
;MFIYVDESGSFVPATRSDSWCVVAGYVVPEVVRKHVERSLSLLKRRVGCAYQNELKLRHLSESQLGRFLGELGDLESTLFISAIDLGHQDPQVVFAHQRKQVDSIRANRPNMLYEEGRASIDDLSGRLERLSPQLYTQMVAQVDLLDQVFRMATLYYAQRLPATLGSFKWRMDEKNSARPLFEQTLTHMAPALIQAKSLREPGISVEGFDHSHFDKCFRM
;
A
#
# COMPACT_ATOMS: atom_id res chain seq x y z
N MET A 1 -6.52 -4.45 -12.61
CA MET A 1 -5.91 -3.13 -12.42
C MET A 1 -4.47 -3.26 -11.96
N PHE A 2 -3.63 -2.27 -12.23
CA PHE A 2 -2.29 -2.15 -11.68
C PHE A 2 -2.29 -1.19 -10.49
N ILE A 3 -1.51 -1.50 -9.48
CA ILE A 3 -1.34 -0.67 -8.29
C ILE A 3 0.16 -0.50 -8.09
N TYR A 4 0.63 0.72 -8.34
CA TYR A 4 2.03 1.08 -8.18
C TYR A 4 2.20 1.71 -6.82
N VAL A 5 3.09 1.15 -5.99
CA VAL A 5 3.35 1.63 -4.62
C VAL A 5 4.79 2.12 -4.53
N ASP A 6 4.94 3.31 -4.00
CA ASP A 6 6.23 3.92 -3.72
C ASP A 6 6.21 4.60 -2.34
N GLU A 7 7.38 4.77 -1.74
CA GLU A 7 7.52 5.39 -0.44
C GLU A 7 8.56 6.51 -0.42
N SER A 8 8.29 7.48 0.46
CA SER A 8 9.17 8.62 0.72
C SER A 8 9.29 8.89 2.22
N GLY A 9 10.48 9.21 2.66
CA GLY A 9 10.79 9.49 4.06
C GLY A 9 11.71 8.45 4.69
N SER A 10 12.18 8.76 5.90
CA SER A 10 13.12 7.90 6.62
C SER A 10 12.43 6.79 7.44
N PHE A 11 11.16 6.94 7.75
CA PHE A 11 10.39 6.09 8.68
C PHE A 11 11.03 5.94 10.08
N VAL A 12 11.76 6.96 10.49
CA VAL A 12 12.42 7.02 11.80
C VAL A 12 11.89 8.24 12.55
N PRO A 13 11.54 8.10 13.85
CA PRO A 13 11.22 9.25 14.70
C PRO A 13 12.30 10.32 14.63
N ALA A 14 11.90 11.57 14.55
CA ALA A 14 12.80 12.70 14.42
C ALA A 14 12.57 13.74 15.51
N THR A 15 13.63 14.46 15.87
CA THR A 15 13.57 15.53 16.86
C THR A 15 13.03 16.84 16.29
N ARG A 16 12.96 16.96 14.94
CA ARG A 16 12.40 18.12 14.23
C ARG A 16 10.92 17.91 13.97
N SER A 17 10.15 18.99 13.85
CA SER A 17 8.78 18.98 13.32
C SER A 17 8.75 18.61 11.83
N ASP A 18 7.57 18.33 11.30
CA ASP A 18 7.32 18.07 9.88
C ASP A 18 8.20 16.96 9.27
N SER A 19 8.38 15.87 10.02
CA SER A 19 9.13 14.70 9.57
C SER A 19 8.19 13.66 8.93
N TRP A 20 7.54 14.08 7.86
CA TRP A 20 6.58 13.25 7.14
C TRP A 20 7.23 12.04 6.46
N CYS A 21 6.62 10.89 6.66
CA CYS A 21 6.87 9.67 5.91
C CYS A 21 5.59 9.30 5.17
N VAL A 22 5.71 9.00 3.90
CA VAL A 22 4.57 8.81 3.00
C VAL A 22 4.73 7.50 2.25
N VAL A 23 3.62 6.77 2.14
CA VAL A 23 3.48 5.67 1.18
C VAL A 23 2.35 6.05 0.25
N ALA A 24 2.60 6.01 -1.06
CA ALA A 24 1.63 6.36 -2.08
C ALA A 24 1.29 5.14 -2.94
N GLY A 25 0.01 4.99 -3.28
CA GLY A 25 -0.49 3.94 -4.16
C GLY A 25 -1.23 4.54 -5.35
N TYR A 26 -0.68 4.40 -6.55
CA TYR A 26 -1.33 4.86 -7.77
C TYR A 26 -2.03 3.69 -8.47
N VAL A 27 -3.35 3.76 -8.54
CA VAL A 27 -4.21 2.70 -9.07
C VAL A 27 -4.62 3.02 -10.50
N VAL A 28 -4.28 2.11 -11.42
CA VAL A 28 -4.48 2.29 -12.86
C VAL A 28 -5.23 1.08 -13.44
N PRO A 29 -6.46 1.27 -13.93
CA PRO A 29 -7.14 0.25 -14.73
C PRO A 29 -6.33 -0.13 -15.97
N GLU A 30 -6.39 -1.41 -16.38
CA GLU A 30 -5.68 -1.91 -17.55
C GLU A 30 -6.00 -1.09 -18.81
N VAL A 31 -7.26 -0.69 -18.96
CA VAL A 31 -7.74 0.04 -20.15
C VAL A 31 -7.14 1.43 -20.31
N VAL A 32 -6.75 2.10 -19.20
CA VAL A 32 -6.14 3.45 -19.26
C VAL A 32 -4.63 3.43 -19.11
N ARG A 33 -4.01 2.29 -18.82
CA ARG A 33 -2.56 2.18 -18.56
C ARG A 33 -1.70 2.79 -19.68
N LYS A 34 -2.01 2.52 -20.93
CA LYS A 34 -1.27 3.07 -22.08
C LYS A 34 -1.35 4.61 -22.14
N HIS A 35 -2.47 5.20 -21.71
CA HIS A 35 -2.60 6.66 -21.65
C HIS A 35 -1.71 7.25 -20.56
N VAL A 36 -1.69 6.64 -19.37
CA VAL A 36 -0.79 7.04 -18.27
C VAL A 36 0.67 6.95 -18.70
N GLU A 37 1.09 5.83 -19.31
CA GLU A 37 2.45 5.65 -19.84
C GLU A 37 2.80 6.71 -20.89
N ARG A 38 1.85 7.07 -21.74
CA ARG A 38 2.02 8.13 -22.75
C ARG A 38 2.19 9.51 -22.11
N SER A 39 1.37 9.88 -21.11
CA SER A 39 1.48 11.14 -20.40
C SER A 39 2.85 11.26 -19.71
N LEU A 40 3.31 10.20 -19.03
CA LEU A 40 4.65 10.16 -18.44
C LEU A 40 5.77 10.30 -19.48
N SER A 41 5.64 9.63 -20.62
CA SER A 41 6.62 9.71 -21.72
C SER A 41 6.68 11.10 -22.34
N LEU A 42 5.54 11.80 -22.43
CA LEU A 42 5.48 13.18 -22.89
C LEU A 42 6.12 14.14 -21.89
N LEU A 43 5.88 13.94 -20.59
CA LEU A 43 6.53 14.70 -19.53
C LEU A 43 8.04 14.53 -19.58
N LYS A 44 8.55 13.28 -19.62
CA LYS A 44 9.99 13.00 -19.74
C LYS A 44 10.63 13.71 -20.93
N ARG A 45 9.98 13.69 -22.10
CA ARG A 45 10.46 14.40 -23.29
C ARG A 45 10.51 15.92 -23.08
N ARG A 46 9.47 16.52 -22.47
CA ARG A 46 9.41 17.98 -22.21
C ARG A 46 10.54 18.47 -21.30
N VAL A 47 11.01 17.60 -20.38
CA VAL A 47 12.08 17.95 -19.43
C VAL A 47 13.45 17.40 -19.83
N GLY A 48 13.58 16.84 -21.02
CA GLY A 48 14.86 16.29 -21.51
C GLY A 48 15.34 15.01 -20.79
N CYS A 49 14.42 14.30 -20.11
CA CYS A 49 14.75 13.05 -19.42
C CYS A 49 14.66 11.87 -20.40
N ALA A 50 15.71 11.04 -20.49
CA ALA A 50 15.68 9.83 -21.30
C ALA A 50 14.60 8.86 -20.81
N TYR A 51 14.00 8.11 -21.74
CA TYR A 51 12.84 7.23 -21.42
C TYR A 51 13.16 6.21 -20.31
N GLN A 52 14.35 5.63 -20.35
CA GLN A 52 14.80 4.63 -19.38
C GLN A 52 15.23 5.20 -18.01
N ASN A 53 15.44 6.51 -17.93
CA ASN A 53 15.86 7.13 -16.68
C ASN A 53 14.66 7.42 -15.77
N GLU A 54 14.86 7.32 -14.47
CA GLU A 54 13.88 7.75 -13.50
C GLU A 54 13.74 9.28 -13.55
N LEU A 55 12.49 9.76 -13.53
CA LEU A 55 12.18 11.18 -13.42
C LEU A 55 11.98 11.54 -11.95
N LYS A 56 12.94 12.24 -11.36
CA LYS A 56 12.84 12.72 -9.98
C LYS A 56 12.03 14.01 -9.90
N LEU A 57 11.22 14.15 -8.86
CA LEU A 57 10.39 15.34 -8.62
C LEU A 57 11.20 16.65 -8.66
N ARG A 58 12.43 16.66 -8.14
CA ARG A 58 13.35 17.79 -8.17
C ARG A 58 13.71 18.29 -9.57
N HIS A 59 13.44 17.50 -10.61
CA HIS A 59 13.69 17.88 -12.00
C HIS A 59 12.48 18.57 -12.66
N LEU A 60 11.38 18.69 -11.92
CA LEU A 60 10.15 19.32 -12.40
C LEU A 60 9.96 20.68 -11.76
N SER A 61 9.49 21.66 -12.55
CA SER A 61 8.91 22.86 -11.98
C SER A 61 7.51 22.54 -11.42
N GLU A 62 7.05 23.36 -10.49
CA GLU A 62 5.71 23.23 -9.90
C GLU A 62 4.60 23.23 -10.98
N SER A 63 4.74 24.08 -12.00
CA SER A 63 3.80 24.15 -13.12
C SER A 63 3.80 22.90 -13.99
N GLN A 64 4.97 22.28 -14.19
CA GLN A 64 5.09 21.00 -14.92
C GLN A 64 4.44 19.85 -14.13
N LEU A 65 4.68 19.82 -12.83
CA LEU A 65 4.06 18.83 -11.94
C LEU A 65 2.53 19.01 -11.91
N GLY A 66 2.04 20.24 -11.69
CA GLY A 66 0.60 20.54 -11.64
C GLY A 66 -0.12 20.16 -12.94
N ARG A 67 0.49 20.45 -14.10
CA ARG A 67 -0.05 20.04 -15.40
C ARG A 67 -0.11 18.51 -15.53
N PHE A 68 0.95 17.81 -15.13
CA PHE A 68 1.01 16.35 -15.21
C PHE A 68 -0.04 15.70 -14.29
N LEU A 69 -0.18 16.21 -13.07
CA LEU A 69 -1.22 15.73 -12.14
C LEU A 69 -2.63 15.99 -12.68
N GLY A 70 -2.86 17.15 -13.34
CA GLY A 70 -4.10 17.42 -14.05
C GLY A 70 -4.36 16.40 -15.17
N GLU A 71 -3.35 16.14 -16.04
CA GLU A 71 -3.46 15.11 -17.10
C GLU A 71 -3.79 13.71 -16.53
N LEU A 72 -3.26 13.36 -15.35
CA LEU A 72 -3.58 12.09 -14.68
C LEU A 72 -4.98 12.11 -14.05
N GLY A 73 -5.42 13.26 -13.53
CA GLY A 73 -6.76 13.44 -12.95
C GLY A 73 -7.89 13.30 -13.95
N ASP A 74 -7.63 13.58 -15.24
CA ASP A 74 -8.59 13.41 -16.35
C ASP A 74 -8.73 11.91 -16.78
N LEU A 75 -7.87 11.03 -16.25
CA LEU A 75 -7.93 9.61 -16.51
C LEU A 75 -8.73 8.91 -15.39
N GLU A 76 -9.31 7.76 -15.70
CA GLU A 76 -9.96 6.89 -14.72
C GLU A 76 -8.90 6.16 -13.85
N SER A 77 -8.08 6.95 -13.16
CA SER A 77 -7.04 6.48 -12.24
C SER A 77 -7.16 7.19 -10.91
N THR A 78 -6.64 6.60 -9.84
CA THR A 78 -6.75 7.16 -8.48
C THR A 78 -5.43 7.09 -7.75
N LEU A 79 -5.16 8.09 -6.89
CA LEU A 79 -4.01 8.14 -6.01
C LEU A 79 -4.47 8.02 -4.56
N PHE A 80 -3.88 7.09 -3.83
CA PHE A 80 -4.06 6.90 -2.39
C PHE A 80 -2.76 7.23 -1.67
N ILE A 81 -2.88 7.83 -0.49
CA ILE A 81 -1.72 8.25 0.30
C ILE A 81 -1.96 7.88 1.76
N SER A 82 -1.00 7.15 2.35
CA SER A 82 -0.87 7.01 3.78
C SER A 82 0.35 7.82 4.23
N ALA A 83 0.16 8.76 5.15
CA ALA A 83 1.20 9.65 5.63
C ALA A 83 1.26 9.63 7.16
N ILE A 84 2.47 9.57 7.70
CA ILE A 84 2.74 9.59 9.15
C ILE A 84 3.73 10.73 9.42
N ASP A 85 3.37 11.64 10.31
CA ASP A 85 4.33 12.60 10.85
C ASP A 85 5.06 11.96 12.05
N LEU A 86 6.36 11.79 11.91
CA LEU A 86 7.26 11.26 12.94
C LEU A 86 8.04 12.36 13.65
N GLY A 87 7.66 13.62 13.43
CA GLY A 87 8.24 14.77 14.13
C GLY A 87 7.91 14.73 15.61
N HIS A 88 8.92 14.94 16.46
CA HIS A 88 8.82 14.93 17.93
C HIS A 88 8.22 13.62 18.51
N GLN A 89 8.22 12.52 17.73
CA GLN A 89 7.76 11.23 18.22
C GLN A 89 8.82 10.58 19.12
N ASP A 90 8.35 10.06 20.25
CA ASP A 90 9.19 9.23 21.11
C ASP A 90 9.39 7.84 20.44
N PRO A 91 10.63 7.41 20.18
CA PRO A 91 10.91 6.07 19.68
C PRO A 91 10.28 4.94 20.51
N GLN A 92 10.09 5.15 21.80
CA GLN A 92 9.47 4.17 22.70
C GLN A 92 8.01 3.88 22.34
N VAL A 93 7.29 4.86 21.76
CA VAL A 93 5.91 4.68 21.30
C VAL A 93 5.86 3.65 20.17
N VAL A 94 6.82 3.68 19.25
CA VAL A 94 6.91 2.71 18.14
C VAL A 94 7.16 1.30 18.69
N PHE A 95 8.10 1.16 19.63
CA PHE A 95 8.40 -0.13 20.27
C PHE A 95 7.20 -0.68 21.04
N ALA A 96 6.52 0.17 21.81
CA ALA A 96 5.34 -0.24 22.58
C ALA A 96 4.21 -0.70 21.65
N HIS A 97 4.00 0.02 20.55
CA HIS A 97 3.01 -0.35 19.55
C HIS A 97 3.36 -1.68 18.87
N GLN A 98 4.62 -1.86 18.43
CA GLN A 98 5.10 -3.11 17.84
C GLN A 98 4.88 -4.30 18.77
N ARG A 99 5.30 -4.16 20.04
CA ARG A 99 5.11 -5.21 21.08
C ARG A 99 3.64 -5.56 21.26
N LYS A 100 2.77 -4.54 21.38
CA LYS A 100 1.31 -4.75 21.49
C LYS A 100 0.74 -5.53 20.31
N GLN A 101 1.21 -5.26 19.08
CA GLN A 101 0.77 -6.00 17.90
C GLN A 101 1.26 -7.45 17.93
N VAL A 102 2.52 -7.68 18.30
CA VAL A 102 3.08 -9.03 18.49
C VAL A 102 2.27 -9.82 19.50
N ASP A 103 2.00 -9.24 20.66
CA ASP A 103 1.22 -9.88 21.73
C ASP A 103 -0.22 -10.18 21.27
N SER A 104 -0.84 -9.26 20.52
CA SER A 104 -2.18 -9.45 19.96
C SER A 104 -2.24 -10.60 18.96
N ILE A 105 -1.20 -10.77 18.13
CA ILE A 105 -1.09 -11.90 17.19
C ILE A 105 -0.94 -13.18 17.97
N ARG A 106 -0.02 -13.24 18.95
CA ARG A 106 0.22 -14.43 19.81
C ARG A 106 -1.01 -14.84 20.61
N ALA A 107 -1.82 -13.91 21.06
CA ALA A 107 -3.06 -14.19 21.79
C ALA A 107 -4.08 -15.00 20.98
N ASN A 108 -3.98 -15.01 19.65
CA ASN A 108 -4.85 -15.83 18.79
C ASN A 108 -4.36 -17.28 18.62
N ARG A 109 -3.14 -17.59 19.04
CA ARG A 109 -2.56 -18.94 18.90
C ARG A 109 -3.44 -20.07 19.50
N PRO A 110 -4.01 -19.92 20.71
CA PRO A 110 -4.88 -20.96 21.28
C PRO A 110 -6.17 -21.20 20.49
N ASN A 111 -6.61 -20.21 19.69
CA ASN A 111 -7.82 -20.31 18.88
C ASN A 111 -7.59 -21.05 17.56
N MET A 112 -6.35 -21.36 17.21
CA MET A 112 -6.01 -22.10 15.99
C MET A 112 -6.29 -23.60 16.20
N LEU A 113 -7.17 -24.16 15.35
CA LEU A 113 -7.55 -25.58 15.39
C LEU A 113 -6.41 -26.48 14.92
N TYR A 114 -5.67 -26.04 13.90
CA TYR A 114 -4.62 -26.84 13.24
C TYR A 114 -3.23 -26.37 13.66
N GLU A 115 -2.27 -27.29 13.68
CA GLU A 115 -0.88 -27.02 14.06
C GLU A 115 -0.20 -26.04 13.06
N GLU A 116 -0.53 -26.16 11.78
CA GLU A 116 -0.03 -25.24 10.74
C GLU A 116 -0.46 -23.79 11.03
N GLY A 117 -1.70 -23.58 11.52
CA GLY A 117 -2.18 -22.27 11.95
C GLY A 117 -1.40 -21.72 13.14
N ARG A 118 -1.09 -22.58 14.13
CA ARG A 118 -0.26 -22.21 15.29
C ARG A 118 1.16 -21.85 14.87
N ALA A 119 1.77 -22.67 14.01
CA ALA A 119 3.10 -22.40 13.46
C ALA A 119 3.12 -21.11 12.63
N SER A 120 2.07 -20.82 11.88
CA SER A 120 1.93 -19.57 11.12
C SER A 120 1.88 -18.34 12.04
N ILE A 121 1.15 -18.41 13.16
CA ILE A 121 1.11 -17.34 14.17
C ILE A 121 2.48 -17.13 14.83
N ASP A 122 3.16 -18.23 15.19
CA ASP A 122 4.48 -18.18 15.82
C ASP A 122 5.51 -17.55 14.85
N ASP A 123 5.50 -17.95 13.58
CA ASP A 123 6.38 -17.42 12.53
C ASP A 123 6.10 -15.92 12.27
N LEU A 124 4.84 -15.54 12.08
CA LEU A 124 4.45 -14.16 11.81
C LEU A 124 4.82 -13.23 12.98
N SER A 125 4.47 -13.64 14.20
CA SER A 125 4.80 -12.84 15.39
C SER A 125 6.30 -12.69 15.59
N GLY A 126 7.07 -13.77 15.37
CA GLY A 126 8.52 -13.75 15.45
C GLY A 126 9.18 -12.89 14.37
N ARG A 127 8.65 -12.87 13.15
CA ARG A 127 9.13 -11.95 12.10
C ARG A 127 8.82 -10.50 12.43
N LEU A 128 7.60 -10.22 12.88
CA LEU A 128 7.19 -8.86 13.25
C LEU A 128 8.06 -8.29 14.40
N GLU A 129 8.37 -9.11 15.39
CA GLU A 129 9.21 -8.75 16.52
C GLU A 129 10.66 -8.41 16.11
N ARG A 130 11.19 -9.07 15.07
CA ARG A 130 12.56 -8.85 14.55
C ARG A 130 12.69 -7.64 13.63
N LEU A 131 11.60 -7.00 13.22
CA LEU A 131 11.69 -5.79 12.41
C LEU A 131 12.31 -4.66 13.24
N SER A 132 13.21 -3.89 12.61
CA SER A 132 13.64 -2.63 13.20
C SER A 132 12.45 -1.67 13.31
N PRO A 133 12.49 -0.69 14.26
CA PRO A 133 11.43 0.32 14.37
C PRO A 133 11.12 1.03 13.05
N GLN A 134 12.15 1.32 12.27
CA GLN A 134 12.02 1.91 10.93
C GLN A 134 11.19 1.05 9.99
N LEU A 135 11.54 -0.23 9.87
CA LEU A 135 10.84 -1.17 9.00
C LEU A 135 9.42 -1.46 9.50
N TYR A 136 9.25 -1.50 10.82
CA TYR A 136 7.94 -1.66 11.43
C TYR A 136 7.03 -0.47 11.11
N THR A 137 7.50 0.77 11.28
CA THR A 137 6.74 1.98 10.96
C THR A 137 6.36 2.01 9.47
N GLN A 138 7.31 1.68 8.60
CA GLN A 138 7.05 1.60 7.17
C GLN A 138 6.00 0.53 6.84
N MET A 139 6.06 -0.64 7.50
CA MET A 139 5.07 -1.70 7.33
C MET A 139 3.67 -1.25 7.76
N VAL A 140 3.54 -0.54 8.86
CA VAL A 140 2.26 0.01 9.32
C VAL A 140 1.66 0.94 8.26
N ALA A 141 2.46 1.87 7.71
CA ALA A 141 2.01 2.76 6.64
C ALA A 141 1.62 2.01 5.35
N GLN A 142 2.39 0.99 4.97
CA GLN A 142 2.06 0.18 3.79
C GLN A 142 0.79 -0.63 3.98
N VAL A 143 0.58 -1.25 5.14
CA VAL A 143 -0.64 -2.01 5.43
C VAL A 143 -1.86 -1.09 5.45
N ASP A 144 -1.74 0.11 6.02
CA ASP A 144 -2.80 1.11 5.97
C ASP A 144 -3.14 1.51 4.53
N LEU A 145 -2.12 1.78 3.70
CA LEU A 145 -2.32 2.05 2.28
C LEU A 145 -3.01 0.89 1.55
N LEU A 146 -2.58 -0.35 1.79
CA LEU A 146 -3.19 -1.53 1.17
C LEU A 146 -4.68 -1.62 1.52
N ASP A 147 -5.04 -1.41 2.79
CA ASP A 147 -6.43 -1.39 3.24
C ASP A 147 -7.24 -0.27 2.55
N GLN A 148 -6.69 0.95 2.49
CA GLN A 148 -7.34 2.07 1.81
C GLN A 148 -7.59 1.74 0.32
N VAL A 149 -6.59 1.21 -0.37
CA VAL A 149 -6.72 0.82 -1.79
C VAL A 149 -7.79 -0.25 -1.96
N PHE A 150 -7.78 -1.31 -1.15
CA PHE A 150 -8.80 -2.36 -1.26
C PHE A 150 -10.21 -1.83 -1.03
N ARG A 151 -10.42 -0.99 -0.03
CA ARG A 151 -11.75 -0.46 0.29
C ARG A 151 -12.21 0.59 -0.72
N MET A 152 -11.39 1.61 -0.93
CA MET A 152 -11.80 2.79 -1.69
C MET A 152 -11.71 2.60 -3.19
N ALA A 153 -10.65 1.93 -3.69
CA ALA A 153 -10.55 1.64 -5.12
C ALA A 153 -11.62 0.63 -5.54
N THR A 154 -11.92 -0.38 -4.71
CA THR A 154 -13.00 -1.33 -5.00
C THR A 154 -14.34 -0.60 -5.11
N LEU A 155 -14.67 0.27 -4.16
CA LEU A 155 -15.91 1.06 -4.19
C LEU A 155 -15.97 1.99 -5.41
N TYR A 156 -14.86 2.68 -5.71
CA TYR A 156 -14.77 3.61 -6.84
C TYR A 156 -14.96 2.91 -8.18
N TYR A 157 -14.23 1.81 -8.40
CA TYR A 157 -14.26 1.10 -9.69
C TYR A 157 -15.47 0.19 -9.85
N ALA A 158 -16.09 -0.28 -8.76
CA ALA A 158 -17.36 -0.98 -8.82
C ALA A 158 -18.44 -0.18 -9.55
N GLN A 159 -18.42 1.13 -9.36
CA GLN A 159 -19.39 2.04 -9.96
C GLN A 159 -19.01 2.49 -11.37
N ARG A 160 -17.74 2.48 -11.75
CA ARG A 160 -17.24 3.06 -13.00
C ARG A 160 -16.71 2.03 -13.99
N LEU A 161 -15.87 1.13 -13.53
CA LEU A 161 -15.17 0.15 -14.35
C LEU A 161 -15.13 -1.22 -13.65
N PRO A 162 -16.29 -1.86 -13.38
CA PRO A 162 -16.36 -3.08 -12.59
C PRO A 162 -15.49 -4.23 -13.12
N ALA A 163 -15.33 -4.34 -14.45
CA ALA A 163 -14.47 -5.35 -15.05
C ALA A 163 -12.99 -5.27 -14.61
N THR A 164 -12.54 -4.11 -14.14
CA THR A 164 -11.15 -3.95 -13.65
C THR A 164 -10.91 -4.61 -12.29
N LEU A 165 -11.97 -4.94 -11.54
CA LEU A 165 -11.89 -5.61 -10.24
C LEU A 165 -11.53 -7.10 -10.32
N GLY A 166 -11.47 -7.67 -11.51
CA GLY A 166 -11.14 -9.10 -11.72
C GLY A 166 -9.71 -9.49 -11.35
N SER A 167 -8.78 -8.54 -11.21
CA SER A 167 -7.42 -8.80 -10.72
C SER A 167 -6.73 -7.54 -10.22
N PHE A 168 -5.96 -7.68 -9.14
CA PHE A 168 -5.11 -6.64 -8.54
C PHE A 168 -3.65 -7.03 -8.77
N LYS A 169 -2.92 -6.20 -9.54
CA LYS A 169 -1.51 -6.42 -9.86
C LYS A 169 -0.67 -5.39 -9.13
N TRP A 170 -0.16 -5.76 -7.96
CA TRP A 170 0.70 -4.90 -7.16
C TRP A 170 2.10 -4.79 -7.78
N ARG A 171 2.63 -3.57 -7.78
CA ARG A 171 3.97 -3.22 -8.21
C ARG A 171 4.60 -2.37 -7.11
N MET A 172 5.53 -2.96 -6.37
CA MET A 172 6.31 -2.31 -5.32
C MET A 172 7.77 -2.39 -5.72
N ASP A 173 8.56 -1.38 -5.38
CA ASP A 173 9.99 -1.44 -5.57
C ASP A 173 10.59 -2.55 -4.70
N GLU A 174 11.40 -3.40 -5.33
CA GLU A 174 12.16 -4.42 -4.63
C GLU A 174 13.23 -3.74 -3.78
N LYS A 175 13.07 -3.87 -2.47
CA LYS A 175 14.10 -3.42 -1.54
C LYS A 175 15.20 -4.44 -1.55
N ASN A 176 16.35 -4.00 -2.01
CA ASN A 176 17.63 -4.69 -2.07
C ASN A 176 17.60 -6.06 -1.35
N SER A 177 18.00 -7.13 -2.02
CA SER A 177 17.95 -8.55 -1.59
C SER A 177 18.45 -8.85 -0.16
N ALA A 178 19.01 -7.86 0.53
CA ALA A 178 19.45 -7.94 1.92
C ALA A 178 18.31 -7.90 2.97
N ARG A 179 17.05 -7.70 2.57
CA ARG A 179 15.92 -7.54 3.51
C ARG A 179 14.70 -8.43 3.23
N PRO A 180 14.87 -9.74 2.99
CA PRO A 180 13.73 -10.64 2.73
C PRO A 180 12.75 -10.71 3.91
N LEU A 181 13.19 -10.36 5.12
CA LEU A 181 12.37 -10.35 6.33
C LEU A 181 11.18 -9.38 6.21
N PHE A 182 11.39 -8.18 5.65
CA PHE A 182 10.34 -7.18 5.51
C PHE A 182 9.27 -7.63 4.51
N GLU A 183 9.67 -8.00 3.30
CA GLU A 183 8.76 -8.45 2.24
C GLU A 183 7.99 -9.71 2.66
N GLN A 184 8.67 -10.66 3.27
CA GLN A 184 8.05 -11.88 3.78
C GLN A 184 7.03 -11.59 4.88
N THR A 185 7.34 -10.66 5.81
CA THR A 185 6.42 -10.26 6.87
C THR A 185 5.21 -9.53 6.29
N LEU A 186 5.41 -8.57 5.38
CA LEU A 186 4.35 -7.82 4.73
C LEU A 186 3.42 -8.76 3.94
N THR A 187 3.97 -9.64 3.12
CA THR A 187 3.22 -10.60 2.30
C THR A 187 2.40 -11.56 3.15
N HIS A 188 2.89 -11.94 4.32
CA HIS A 188 2.16 -12.83 5.23
C HIS A 188 1.08 -12.07 6.03
N MET A 189 1.41 -10.87 6.51
CA MET A 189 0.55 -10.10 7.41
C MET A 189 -0.59 -9.39 6.69
N ALA A 190 -0.32 -8.78 5.54
CA ALA A 190 -1.28 -7.91 4.87
C ALA A 190 -2.59 -8.63 4.47
N PRO A 191 -2.55 -9.82 3.83
CA PRO A 191 -3.78 -10.55 3.49
C PRO A 191 -4.61 -10.89 4.72
N ALA A 192 -3.97 -11.38 5.80
CA ALA A 192 -4.65 -11.77 7.03
C ALA A 192 -5.34 -10.58 7.73
N LEU A 193 -4.67 -9.42 7.76
CA LEU A 193 -5.24 -8.20 8.33
C LEU A 193 -6.41 -7.65 7.51
N ILE A 194 -6.27 -7.61 6.19
CA ILE A 194 -7.32 -7.14 5.27
C ILE A 194 -8.53 -8.06 5.37
N GLN A 195 -8.32 -9.38 5.40
CA GLN A 195 -9.40 -10.35 5.57
C GLN A 195 -10.10 -10.19 6.93
N ALA A 196 -9.35 -10.08 8.03
CA ALA A 196 -9.90 -9.88 9.36
C ALA A 196 -10.71 -8.57 9.45
N LYS A 197 -10.25 -7.51 8.78
CA LYS A 197 -10.94 -6.22 8.73
C LYS A 197 -12.21 -6.29 7.89
N SER A 198 -12.20 -6.98 6.76
CA SER A 198 -13.39 -7.17 5.91
C SER A 198 -14.50 -7.97 6.60
N LEU A 199 -14.16 -8.87 7.51
CA LEU A 199 -15.14 -9.59 8.33
C LEU A 199 -15.79 -8.71 9.41
N ARG A 200 -15.05 -7.73 9.94
CA ARG A 200 -15.56 -6.79 10.96
C ARG A 200 -16.35 -5.64 10.37
N GLU A 201 -15.95 -5.19 9.19
CA GLU A 201 -16.56 -4.10 8.45
C GLU A 201 -16.98 -4.61 7.07
N PRO A 202 -18.05 -5.42 6.96
CA PRO A 202 -18.51 -5.94 5.68
C PRO A 202 -18.82 -4.78 4.73
N GLY A 203 -18.45 -4.96 3.46
CA GLY A 203 -18.69 -3.97 2.43
C GLY A 203 -20.18 -3.64 2.28
N ILE A 204 -20.49 -2.45 1.80
CA ILE A 204 -21.85 -2.05 1.51
C ILE A 204 -22.33 -2.82 0.28
N SER A 205 -23.43 -3.57 0.44
CA SER A 205 -24.12 -4.16 -0.72
C SER A 205 -24.88 -3.07 -1.46
N VAL A 206 -24.61 -2.91 -2.75
CA VAL A 206 -25.32 -1.96 -3.61
C VAL A 206 -26.37 -2.72 -4.41
N GLU A 207 -27.63 -2.34 -4.23
CA GLU A 207 -28.73 -2.95 -4.96
C GLU A 207 -28.54 -2.79 -6.49
N GLY A 208 -28.76 -3.88 -7.23
CA GLY A 208 -28.58 -3.89 -8.68
C GLY A 208 -27.15 -4.00 -9.18
N PHE A 209 -26.14 -4.07 -8.28
CA PHE A 209 -24.75 -4.27 -8.66
C PHE A 209 -24.42 -5.77 -8.78
N ASP A 210 -23.67 -6.14 -9.83
CA ASP A 210 -23.17 -7.52 -9.98
C ASP A 210 -21.99 -7.77 -9.05
N HIS A 211 -22.29 -8.36 -7.89
CA HIS A 211 -21.30 -8.68 -6.86
C HIS A 211 -20.32 -9.80 -7.25
N SER A 212 -20.51 -10.48 -8.38
CA SER A 212 -19.59 -11.52 -8.87
C SER A 212 -18.16 -11.00 -9.06
N HIS A 213 -18.00 -9.72 -9.35
CA HIS A 213 -16.69 -9.07 -9.44
C HIS A 213 -15.96 -8.99 -8.09
N PHE A 214 -16.67 -8.81 -6.97
CA PHE A 214 -16.09 -8.83 -5.63
C PHE A 214 -15.57 -10.20 -5.25
N ASP A 215 -16.31 -11.27 -5.56
CA ASP A 215 -15.87 -12.64 -5.29
C ASP A 215 -14.52 -12.96 -5.94
N LYS A 216 -14.25 -12.39 -7.11
CA LYS A 216 -12.96 -12.56 -7.81
C LYS A 216 -11.83 -11.79 -7.16
N CYS A 217 -12.11 -10.64 -6.54
CA CYS A 217 -11.09 -9.83 -5.85
C CYS A 217 -10.60 -10.45 -4.56
N PHE A 218 -11.44 -11.23 -3.88
CA PHE A 218 -11.15 -11.83 -2.58
C PHE A 218 -10.80 -13.33 -2.64
N ARG A 219 -10.82 -13.95 -3.81
CA ARG A 219 -10.25 -15.29 -4.03
C ARG A 219 -8.74 -15.16 -4.16
N MET A 220 -8.04 -15.36 -3.04
CA MET A 220 -6.59 -15.59 -3.03
C MET A 220 -6.29 -17.04 -3.35
#